data_1ca4f48431843c6c07cdf2b123c332b9
#
_entry.id   1ca4f48431843c6c07cdf2b123c332b9
#
_cell.length_a   1.000
_cell.length_b   1.000
_cell.length_c   1.000
_cell.angle_alpha   90.00
_cell.angle_beta   90.00
_cell.angle_gamma   90.00
#
_symmetry.space_group_name_H-M   'P 1'
#
loop_
_entity.id
_entity.type
_entity.pdbx_description
1 polymer ?
#
loop_
_entity_poly.entity_id
_entity_poly.type
_entity_poly.pdbx_seq_one_letter_code
_entity_poly.pdbx_strand_id
1 'polypeptide(L)'
;MSSSRILQVSICTGDAEKSLSFFCDFVGLSVTDDRSVDCDEAKKLWGLQNVTAVRSVTLKSPLQSSLIELLEFTPAVGLTIRKHARNWDYGLFNLGFVVNDIDSVFRQLTAMGYRSLSDPVTYAPLGNKVREVIAIVEDDVPIVHLDRLGGTDSCGRAGYLRLNHSLIIVDDVSQLTSFYHEVFGLDIIRNAILPEGVVDTVLALPDGTAGRIAFVGDPDRESLILVFMELSVKGRTLAPMARPPNRGLFMLTLETNNLIDTLARAQSKGIRAETGPFFISSRRHGRVLLAHLRCPGGVLIEIVERVEDRHTNQ
;
A
#
# COMPACT_ATOMS: atom_id res chain seq x y z
N MET A 1 21.79 -9.12 8.57
CA MET A 1 21.28 -7.88 7.98
C MET A 1 20.12 -7.39 8.84
N SER A 2 19.95 -6.08 9.01
CA SER A 2 18.77 -5.53 9.67
C SER A 2 17.55 -5.85 8.77
N SER A 3 16.60 -6.61 9.26
CA SER A 3 15.36 -6.93 8.55
C SER A 3 14.35 -5.82 8.85
N SER A 4 13.73 -5.29 7.81
CA SER A 4 12.60 -4.37 7.95
C SER A 4 11.30 -5.14 7.78
N ARG A 5 10.23 -4.65 8.41
CA ARG A 5 8.88 -5.19 8.18
C ARG A 5 7.95 -4.11 7.63
N ILE A 6 6.99 -4.52 6.84
CA ILE A 6 5.96 -3.62 6.31
C ILE A 6 4.95 -3.38 7.43
N LEU A 7 4.94 -2.16 7.96
CA LEU A 7 4.09 -1.78 9.08
C LEU A 7 2.71 -1.36 8.60
N GLN A 8 2.64 -0.48 7.60
CA GLN A 8 1.37 0.05 7.11
C GLN A 8 1.43 0.56 5.68
N VAL A 9 0.25 0.77 5.12
CA VAL A 9 0.04 1.46 3.86
C VAL A 9 -0.79 2.70 4.14
N SER A 10 -0.40 3.86 3.59
CA SER A 10 -1.08 5.13 3.86
C SER A 10 -1.85 5.60 2.63
N ILE A 11 -3.09 6.00 2.86
CA ILE A 11 -4.02 6.59 1.90
C ILE A 11 -4.29 8.03 2.35
N CYS A 12 -4.06 8.99 1.47
CA CYS A 12 -4.55 10.35 1.67
C CYS A 12 -5.99 10.41 1.17
N THR A 13 -6.92 10.84 2.02
CA THR A 13 -8.34 10.93 1.69
C THR A 13 -8.85 12.37 1.77
N GLY A 14 -9.85 12.67 0.94
CA GLY A 14 -10.56 13.95 0.99
C GLY A 14 -11.74 13.96 1.97
N ASP A 15 -12.16 12.76 2.43
CA ASP A 15 -13.29 12.57 3.33
C ASP A 15 -13.07 11.26 4.11
N ALA A 16 -12.58 11.40 5.34
CA ALA A 16 -12.25 10.25 6.19
C ALA A 16 -13.49 9.42 6.53
N GLU A 17 -14.67 10.04 6.70
CA GLU A 17 -15.90 9.31 7.05
C GLU A 17 -16.36 8.40 5.91
N LYS A 18 -16.26 8.85 4.65
CA LYS A 18 -16.57 7.99 3.51
C LYS A 18 -15.59 6.82 3.41
N SER A 19 -14.30 7.09 3.58
CA SER A 19 -13.29 6.03 3.59
C SER A 19 -13.53 5.05 4.73
N LEU A 20 -13.90 5.51 5.92
CA LEU A 20 -14.26 4.67 7.07
C LEU A 20 -15.50 3.82 6.79
N SER A 21 -16.53 4.39 6.16
CA SER A 21 -17.71 3.60 5.77
C SER A 21 -17.34 2.45 4.85
N PHE A 22 -16.44 2.67 3.87
CA PHE A 22 -15.95 1.57 3.03
C PHE A 22 -15.12 0.57 3.84
N PHE A 23 -14.08 1.00 4.52
CA PHE A 23 -13.14 0.07 5.16
C PHE A 23 -13.69 -0.58 6.43
N CYS A 24 -14.50 0.10 7.23
CA CYS A 24 -15.05 -0.44 8.49
C CYS A 24 -16.41 -1.09 8.31
N ASP A 25 -17.37 -0.39 7.67
CA ASP A 25 -18.75 -0.91 7.59
C ASP A 25 -18.88 -1.99 6.53
N PHE A 26 -18.19 -1.84 5.38
CA PHE A 26 -18.24 -2.81 4.29
C PHE A 26 -17.14 -3.87 4.38
N VAL A 27 -15.86 -3.49 4.45
CA VAL A 27 -14.74 -4.47 4.54
C VAL A 27 -14.64 -5.12 5.92
N GLY A 28 -15.03 -4.43 6.99
CA GLY A 28 -15.03 -4.94 8.36
C GLY A 28 -13.70 -4.74 9.09
N LEU A 29 -12.89 -3.75 8.70
CA LEU A 29 -11.71 -3.35 9.47
C LEU A 29 -12.13 -2.64 10.76
N SER A 30 -11.26 -2.69 11.77
CA SER A 30 -11.47 -1.99 13.03
C SER A 30 -10.56 -0.76 13.12
N VAL A 31 -11.11 0.36 13.58
CA VAL A 31 -10.33 1.53 13.97
C VAL A 31 -9.56 1.17 15.24
N THR A 32 -8.23 1.27 15.17
CA THR A 32 -7.36 1.07 16.33
C THR A 32 -6.87 2.38 16.92
N ASP A 33 -6.89 3.44 16.11
CA ASP A 33 -6.49 4.76 16.52
C ASP A 33 -7.11 5.83 15.62
N ASP A 34 -7.53 6.96 16.20
CA ASP A 34 -8.09 8.12 15.50
C ASP A 34 -7.62 9.38 16.22
N ARG A 35 -6.79 10.16 15.57
CA ARG A 35 -6.12 11.29 16.21
C ARG A 35 -5.84 12.47 15.30
N SER A 36 -5.71 13.64 15.90
CA SER A 36 -5.14 14.79 15.22
C SER A 36 -3.61 14.70 15.22
N VAL A 37 -3.00 14.90 14.05
CA VAL A 37 -1.55 15.05 13.89
C VAL A 37 -1.20 16.53 13.98
N ASP A 38 -0.05 16.82 14.58
CA ASP A 38 0.46 18.18 14.68
C ASP A 38 0.76 18.75 13.28
N CYS A 39 0.27 19.96 13.02
CA CYS A 39 0.55 20.64 11.74
C CYS A 39 2.03 20.93 11.53
N ASP A 40 2.81 21.14 12.61
CA ASP A 40 4.25 21.31 12.48
C ASP A 40 4.97 20.00 12.15
N GLU A 41 4.45 18.84 12.60
CA GLU A 41 4.87 17.53 12.12
C GLU A 41 4.58 17.38 10.61
N ALA A 42 3.38 17.74 10.16
CA ALA A 42 3.00 17.69 8.75
C ALA A 42 3.87 18.62 7.87
N LYS A 43 4.18 19.82 8.35
CA LYS A 43 5.10 20.75 7.67
C LYS A 43 6.51 20.15 7.57
N LYS A 44 7.00 19.57 8.66
CA LYS A 44 8.34 18.98 8.73
C LYS A 44 8.50 17.76 7.83
N LEU A 45 7.50 16.87 7.83
CA LEU A 45 7.56 15.60 7.11
C LEU A 45 7.24 15.75 5.62
N TRP A 46 6.24 16.56 5.29
CA TRP A 46 5.71 16.64 3.92
C TRP A 46 5.83 18.02 3.26
N GLY A 47 6.41 19.00 3.95
CA GLY A 47 6.60 20.37 3.41
C GLY A 47 5.30 21.17 3.26
N LEU A 48 4.22 20.80 3.93
CA LEU A 48 2.88 21.38 3.76
C LEU A 48 2.74 22.66 4.59
N GLN A 49 2.82 23.83 3.96
CA GLN A 49 2.79 25.12 4.67
C GLN A 49 1.37 25.60 5.05
N ASN A 50 0.35 25.21 4.26
CA ASN A 50 -1.01 25.76 4.38
C ASN A 50 -2.00 24.77 5.02
N VAL A 51 -1.51 23.74 5.71
CA VAL A 51 -2.35 22.77 6.42
C VAL A 51 -2.73 23.33 7.77
N THR A 52 -4.02 23.32 8.09
CA THR A 52 -4.60 23.81 9.36
C THR A 52 -5.03 22.69 10.29
N ALA A 53 -5.26 21.49 9.75
CA ALA A 53 -5.51 20.29 10.52
C ALA A 53 -5.09 19.05 9.74
N VAL A 54 -4.67 18.01 10.45
CA VAL A 54 -4.42 16.67 9.92
C VAL A 54 -5.06 15.66 10.85
N ARG A 55 -5.89 14.77 10.28
CA ARG A 55 -6.44 13.61 10.99
C ARG A 55 -5.77 12.35 10.47
N SER A 56 -5.31 11.50 11.37
CA SER A 56 -4.78 10.17 11.07
C SER A 56 -5.65 9.12 11.72
N VAL A 57 -6.21 8.22 10.91
CA VAL A 57 -7.01 7.09 11.38
C VAL A 57 -6.31 5.80 10.99
N THR A 58 -6.03 4.95 11.98
CA THR A 58 -5.36 3.67 11.77
C THR A 58 -6.37 2.53 11.82
N LEU A 59 -6.37 1.73 10.76
CA LEU A 59 -7.27 0.58 10.58
C LEU A 59 -6.50 -0.72 10.63
N LYS A 60 -7.09 -1.74 11.23
CA LYS A 60 -6.52 -3.07 11.36
C LYS A 60 -7.48 -4.16 10.91
N SER A 61 -6.96 -5.11 10.15
CA SER A 61 -7.65 -6.38 9.89
C SER A 61 -7.45 -7.33 11.08
N PRO A 62 -8.47 -8.10 11.50
CA PRO A 62 -8.33 -9.05 12.61
C PRO A 62 -7.24 -10.10 12.42
N LEU A 63 -6.92 -10.45 11.17
CA LEU A 63 -6.03 -11.55 10.79
C LEU A 63 -4.67 -11.06 10.23
N GLN A 64 -4.30 -9.79 10.46
CA GLN A 64 -3.09 -9.21 9.88
C GLN A 64 -2.38 -8.26 10.84
N SER A 65 -1.05 -8.25 10.81
CA SER A 65 -0.24 -7.31 11.60
C SER A 65 -0.09 -5.94 10.94
N SER A 66 -0.13 -5.87 9.59
CA SER A 66 -0.02 -4.62 8.86
C SER A 66 -1.32 -3.80 8.92
N LEU A 67 -1.15 -2.49 8.90
CA LEU A 67 -2.18 -1.49 9.10
C LEU A 67 -2.51 -0.75 7.80
N ILE A 68 -3.69 -0.15 7.74
CA ILE A 68 -4.01 0.91 6.78
C ILE A 68 -4.11 2.21 7.57
N GLU A 69 -3.46 3.25 7.09
CA GLU A 69 -3.59 4.59 7.64
C GLU A 69 -4.36 5.47 6.65
N LEU A 70 -5.39 6.13 7.13
CA LEU A 70 -6.09 7.19 6.42
C LEU A 70 -5.58 8.52 6.92
N LEU A 71 -5.10 9.38 6.02
CA LEU A 71 -4.66 10.75 6.33
C LEU A 71 -5.59 11.74 5.63
N GLU A 72 -6.26 12.58 6.41
CA GLU A 72 -7.09 13.66 5.92
C GLU A 72 -6.46 15.01 6.26
N PHE A 73 -6.25 15.85 5.25
CA PHE A 73 -5.65 17.17 5.38
C PHE A 73 -6.69 18.25 5.18
N THR A 74 -6.69 19.26 6.06
CA THR A 74 -7.54 20.43 5.95
C THR A 74 -6.69 21.66 5.58
N PRO A 75 -7.01 22.42 4.51
CA PRO A 75 -8.06 22.14 3.52
C PRO A 75 -7.71 20.96 2.60
N ALA A 76 -8.73 20.26 2.11
CA ALA A 76 -8.59 19.14 1.16
C ALA A 76 -8.34 19.66 -0.27
N VAL A 77 -7.17 20.22 -0.52
CA VAL A 77 -6.83 20.91 -1.79
C VAL A 77 -6.13 20.03 -2.83
N GLY A 78 -5.79 18.79 -2.47
CA GLY A 78 -5.05 17.88 -3.34
C GLY A 78 -5.87 17.31 -4.50
N LEU A 79 -5.19 16.96 -5.60
CA LEU A 79 -5.77 16.18 -6.70
C LEU A 79 -5.75 14.70 -6.36
N THR A 80 -6.63 13.89 -6.98
CA THR A 80 -6.47 12.43 -6.88
C THR A 80 -5.28 11.97 -7.72
N ILE A 81 -4.42 11.15 -7.11
CA ILE A 81 -3.17 10.66 -7.71
C ILE A 81 -3.46 9.92 -9.02
N ARG A 82 -4.54 9.15 -9.06
CA ARG A 82 -4.90 8.31 -10.22
C ARG A 82 -6.02 8.85 -11.10
N LYS A 83 -6.54 10.07 -10.89
CA LYS A 83 -7.65 10.65 -11.66
C LYS A 83 -7.45 10.61 -13.20
N HIS A 84 -6.21 10.82 -13.64
CA HIS A 84 -5.84 10.81 -15.06
C HIS A 84 -4.73 9.79 -15.34
N ALA A 85 -4.52 8.84 -14.42
CA ALA A 85 -3.55 7.78 -14.60
C ALA A 85 -4.16 6.65 -15.42
N ARG A 86 -3.30 6.01 -16.21
CA ARG A 86 -3.61 4.73 -16.83
C ARG A 86 -3.35 3.61 -15.81
N ASN A 87 -4.02 2.48 -15.98
CA ASN A 87 -3.85 1.35 -15.04
C ASN A 87 -2.44 0.72 -15.07
N TRP A 88 -1.59 1.11 -16.01
CA TRP A 88 -0.20 0.68 -16.13
C TRP A 88 0.83 1.78 -15.84
N ASP A 89 0.40 2.94 -15.31
CA ASP A 89 1.33 3.96 -14.85
C ASP A 89 2.00 3.54 -13.53
N TYR A 90 3.31 3.82 -13.41
CA TYR A 90 4.19 3.32 -12.35
C TYR A 90 3.93 3.96 -10.99
N GLY A 91 4.02 3.15 -9.94
CA GLY A 91 3.84 3.52 -8.54
C GLY A 91 2.90 2.56 -7.80
N LEU A 92 2.53 2.91 -6.58
CA LEU A 92 1.50 2.19 -5.81
C LEU A 92 0.20 2.14 -6.60
N PHE A 93 -0.31 0.93 -6.82
CA PHE A 93 -1.50 0.73 -7.62
C PHE A 93 -2.71 0.38 -6.78
N ASN A 94 -2.67 -0.72 -6.00
CA ASN A 94 -3.83 -1.20 -5.27
C ASN A 94 -3.51 -1.76 -3.88
N LEU A 95 -4.60 -1.98 -3.13
CA LEU A 95 -4.63 -2.86 -1.95
C LEU A 95 -5.49 -4.06 -2.27
N GLY A 96 -5.04 -5.26 -1.87
CA GLY A 96 -5.73 -6.49 -2.13
C GLY A 96 -6.24 -7.15 -0.84
N PHE A 97 -7.52 -7.53 -0.85
CA PHE A 97 -8.16 -8.29 0.22
C PHE A 97 -8.54 -9.69 -0.26
N VAL A 98 -8.33 -10.68 0.60
CA VAL A 98 -8.90 -12.01 0.38
C VAL A 98 -10.36 -11.99 0.79
N VAL A 99 -11.22 -12.54 -0.07
CA VAL A 99 -12.66 -12.70 0.17
C VAL A 99 -13.06 -14.16 -0.01
N ASN A 100 -14.20 -14.58 0.55
CA ASN A 100 -14.70 -15.96 0.43
C ASN A 100 -15.90 -16.13 -0.50
N ASP A 101 -16.48 -15.03 -0.99
CA ASP A 101 -17.59 -15.03 -1.96
C ASP A 101 -17.49 -13.78 -2.82
N ILE A 102 -16.69 -13.88 -3.88
CA ILE A 102 -16.44 -12.74 -4.77
C ILE A 102 -17.71 -12.29 -5.51
N ASP A 103 -18.65 -13.21 -5.81
CA ASP A 103 -19.89 -12.85 -6.50
C ASP A 103 -20.80 -12.02 -5.60
N SER A 104 -20.85 -12.33 -4.30
CA SER A 104 -21.57 -11.51 -3.32
C SER A 104 -20.93 -10.15 -3.15
N VAL A 105 -19.61 -10.10 -3.00
CA VAL A 105 -18.85 -8.84 -2.87
C VAL A 105 -19.05 -7.97 -4.12
N PHE A 106 -18.93 -8.53 -5.31
CA PHE A 106 -19.08 -7.80 -6.58
C PHE A 106 -20.49 -7.19 -6.73
N ARG A 107 -21.55 -7.97 -6.39
CA ARG A 107 -22.94 -7.44 -6.39
C ARG A 107 -23.11 -6.27 -5.41
N GLN A 108 -22.54 -6.37 -4.21
CA GLN A 108 -22.63 -5.32 -3.20
C GLN A 108 -21.87 -4.05 -3.66
N LEU A 109 -20.66 -4.18 -4.17
CA LEU A 109 -19.89 -3.06 -4.72
C LEU A 109 -20.66 -2.34 -5.84
N THR A 110 -21.25 -3.11 -6.75
CA THR A 110 -22.09 -2.56 -7.84
C THR A 110 -23.32 -1.84 -7.28
N ALA A 111 -24.00 -2.40 -6.27
CA ALA A 111 -25.15 -1.77 -5.63
C ALA A 111 -24.79 -0.48 -4.87
N MET A 112 -23.56 -0.37 -4.36
CA MET A 112 -23.00 0.85 -3.75
C MET A 112 -22.55 1.88 -4.79
N GLY A 113 -22.58 1.54 -6.09
CA GLY A 113 -22.21 2.44 -7.19
C GLY A 113 -20.71 2.48 -7.49
N TYR A 114 -19.91 1.58 -6.92
CA TYR A 114 -18.48 1.48 -7.24
C TYR A 114 -18.26 0.90 -8.63
N ARG A 115 -17.35 1.52 -9.38
CA ARG A 115 -16.91 1.05 -10.70
C ARG A 115 -15.87 -0.06 -10.52
N SER A 116 -15.98 -1.14 -11.29
CA SER A 116 -14.94 -2.16 -11.40
C SER A 116 -14.18 -2.05 -12.71
N LEU A 117 -12.93 -2.53 -12.75
CA LEU A 117 -12.11 -2.56 -13.97
C LEU A 117 -12.58 -3.63 -14.95
N SER A 118 -13.08 -4.76 -14.41
CA SER A 118 -13.67 -5.88 -15.17
C SER A 118 -14.74 -6.57 -14.34
N ASP A 119 -15.46 -7.51 -14.91
CA ASP A 119 -16.17 -8.54 -14.15
C ASP A 119 -15.15 -9.46 -13.44
N PRO A 120 -15.56 -10.27 -12.44
CA PRO A 120 -14.66 -11.21 -11.76
C PRO A 120 -14.01 -12.20 -12.73
N VAL A 121 -12.68 -12.18 -12.84
CA VAL A 121 -11.86 -13.02 -13.72
C VAL A 121 -11.31 -14.22 -12.96
N THR A 122 -11.39 -15.41 -13.57
CA THR A 122 -10.81 -16.64 -12.99
C THR A 122 -9.50 -16.96 -13.71
N TYR A 123 -8.43 -17.18 -12.93
CA TYR A 123 -7.12 -17.55 -13.45
C TYR A 123 -6.28 -18.32 -12.43
N ALA A 124 -5.09 -18.77 -12.81
CA ALA A 124 -4.22 -19.57 -11.95
C ALA A 124 -2.77 -19.07 -11.99
N PRO A 125 -2.45 -17.94 -11.34
CA PRO A 125 -1.14 -17.28 -11.47
C PRO A 125 0.03 -18.13 -10.98
N LEU A 126 -0.23 -19.09 -10.12
CA LEU A 126 0.77 -19.91 -9.44
C LEU A 126 0.30 -21.37 -9.30
N GLY A 127 -0.53 -21.83 -10.22
CA GLY A 127 -1.14 -23.17 -10.20
C GLY A 127 -2.40 -23.28 -9.37
N ASN A 128 -2.64 -22.38 -8.42
CA ASN A 128 -3.88 -22.31 -7.64
C ASN A 128 -4.89 -21.40 -8.33
N LYS A 129 -6.11 -21.90 -8.53
CA LYS A 129 -7.19 -21.09 -9.12
C LYS A 129 -7.62 -20.00 -8.15
N VAL A 130 -7.71 -18.79 -8.69
CA VAL A 130 -8.24 -17.62 -7.99
C VAL A 130 -9.30 -16.94 -8.87
N ARG A 131 -10.19 -16.20 -8.24
CA ARG A 131 -11.07 -15.23 -8.92
C ARG A 131 -10.75 -13.84 -8.37
N GLU A 132 -10.69 -12.87 -9.24
CA GLU A 132 -10.29 -11.52 -8.87
C GLU A 132 -11.15 -10.48 -9.57
N VAL A 133 -11.48 -9.41 -8.83
CA VAL A 133 -12.07 -8.19 -9.36
C VAL A 133 -11.43 -6.99 -8.69
N ILE A 134 -11.25 -5.90 -9.42
CA ILE A 134 -10.69 -4.65 -8.92
C ILE A 134 -11.79 -3.58 -8.96
N ALA A 135 -12.21 -3.11 -7.80
CA ALA A 135 -13.12 -1.98 -7.68
C ALA A 135 -12.34 -0.69 -7.42
N ILE A 136 -12.85 0.41 -7.96
CA ILE A 136 -12.32 1.75 -7.71
C ILE A 136 -13.20 2.40 -6.65
N VAL A 137 -12.62 2.66 -5.50
CA VAL A 137 -13.33 3.27 -4.37
C VAL A 137 -12.98 4.75 -4.21
N GLU A 138 -13.23 5.32 -3.04
CA GLU A 138 -12.98 6.73 -2.75
C GLU A 138 -11.56 7.15 -3.17
N ASP A 139 -11.44 8.39 -3.64
CA ASP A 139 -10.18 9.01 -4.08
C ASP A 139 -9.44 8.22 -5.19
N ASP A 140 -10.21 7.52 -6.04
CA ASP A 140 -9.70 6.68 -7.14
C ASP A 140 -8.73 5.57 -6.68
N VAL A 141 -8.90 5.04 -5.46
CA VAL A 141 -8.11 3.94 -4.93
C VAL A 141 -8.60 2.61 -5.48
N PRO A 142 -7.77 1.85 -6.22
CA PRO A 142 -8.14 0.51 -6.66
C PRO A 142 -8.03 -0.49 -5.49
N ILE A 143 -9.09 -1.26 -5.27
CA ILE A 143 -9.14 -2.34 -4.27
C ILE A 143 -9.36 -3.67 -4.97
N VAL A 144 -8.45 -4.60 -4.77
CA VAL A 144 -8.54 -5.97 -5.24
C VAL A 144 -9.35 -6.81 -4.27
N HIS A 145 -10.30 -7.54 -4.80
CA HIS A 145 -11.03 -8.60 -4.10
C HIS A 145 -10.63 -9.92 -4.71
N LEU A 146 -9.96 -10.77 -3.92
CA LEU A 146 -9.36 -12.02 -4.36
C LEU A 146 -10.01 -13.19 -3.64
N ASP A 147 -10.73 -14.03 -4.39
CA ASP A 147 -11.28 -15.31 -3.89
C ASP A 147 -10.32 -16.45 -4.26
N ARG A 148 -9.84 -17.17 -3.24
CA ARG A 148 -9.00 -18.36 -3.40
C ARG A 148 -9.90 -19.59 -3.46
N LEU A 149 -10.23 -20.03 -4.67
CA LEU A 149 -11.12 -21.17 -4.88
C LEU A 149 -10.60 -22.43 -4.17
N GLY A 150 -11.37 -22.93 -3.20
CA GLY A 150 -10.99 -24.09 -2.37
C GLY A 150 -10.19 -23.75 -1.11
N GLY A 151 -10.04 -22.47 -0.75
CA GLY A 151 -9.48 -22.05 0.54
C GLY A 151 -10.42 -22.38 1.71
N THR A 152 -9.84 -22.79 2.85
CA THR A 152 -10.58 -23.13 4.09
C THR A 152 -10.52 -22.00 5.12
N ASP A 153 -10.16 -20.77 4.72
CA ASP A 153 -10.00 -19.66 5.65
C ASP A 153 -11.34 -19.26 6.28
N SER A 154 -11.38 -19.12 7.60
CA SER A 154 -12.56 -18.71 8.35
C SER A 154 -12.86 -17.21 8.16
N CYS A 155 -14.14 -16.89 8.08
CA CYS A 155 -14.67 -15.61 7.63
C CYS A 155 -14.77 -14.52 8.71
N GLY A 156 -14.41 -13.27 8.34
CA GLY A 156 -14.87 -12.05 9.00
C GLY A 156 -16.27 -11.60 8.53
N ARG A 157 -16.74 -10.42 8.93
CA ARG A 157 -17.99 -9.82 8.43
C ARG A 157 -17.95 -9.63 6.90
N ALA A 158 -19.11 -9.73 6.26
CA ALA A 158 -19.29 -9.43 4.82
C ALA A 158 -18.41 -10.23 3.83
N GLY A 159 -17.82 -11.35 4.25
CA GLY A 159 -17.02 -12.20 3.34
C GLY A 159 -15.54 -11.81 3.21
N TYR A 160 -15.08 -10.74 3.88
CA TYR A 160 -13.67 -10.37 3.90
C TYR A 160 -12.89 -11.16 4.95
N LEU A 161 -11.69 -11.63 4.55
CA LEU A 161 -10.83 -12.44 5.40
C LEU A 161 -9.65 -11.66 5.93
N ARG A 162 -8.90 -11.03 5.03
CA ARG A 162 -7.70 -10.26 5.41
C ARG A 162 -7.22 -9.32 4.31
N LEU A 163 -6.50 -8.28 4.69
CA LEU A 163 -5.61 -7.54 3.80
C LEU A 163 -4.48 -8.48 3.35
N ASN A 164 -4.24 -8.61 2.06
CA ASN A 164 -3.33 -9.60 1.51
C ASN A 164 -2.05 -8.98 0.94
N HIS A 165 -2.18 -7.97 0.08
CA HIS A 165 -1.05 -7.38 -0.62
C HIS A 165 -1.28 -5.92 -0.97
N SER A 166 -0.18 -5.24 -1.32
CA SER A 166 -0.22 -4.00 -2.09
C SER A 166 0.59 -4.19 -3.37
N LEU A 167 -0.01 -3.84 -4.50
CA LEU A 167 0.63 -3.96 -5.80
C LEU A 167 1.26 -2.63 -6.22
N ILE A 168 2.48 -2.73 -6.74
CA ILE A 168 3.28 -1.65 -7.27
C ILE A 168 3.60 -1.96 -8.72
N ILE A 169 3.20 -1.08 -9.64
CA ILE A 169 3.56 -1.20 -11.05
C ILE A 169 4.90 -0.52 -11.27
N VAL A 170 5.81 -1.22 -11.94
CA VAL A 170 7.22 -0.81 -12.10
C VAL A 170 7.68 -1.01 -13.54
N ASP A 171 8.78 -0.38 -13.89
CA ASP A 171 9.43 -0.51 -15.19
C ASP A 171 10.42 -1.69 -15.26
N ASP A 172 10.96 -2.11 -14.11
CA ASP A 172 11.88 -3.24 -13.96
C ASP A 172 11.68 -3.93 -12.60
N VAL A 173 11.07 -5.11 -12.62
CA VAL A 173 10.79 -5.90 -11.42
C VAL A 173 12.08 -6.45 -10.77
N SER A 174 13.09 -6.72 -11.57
CA SER A 174 14.35 -7.28 -11.07
C SER A 174 15.17 -6.24 -10.31
N GLN A 175 15.23 -5.02 -10.85
CA GLN A 175 15.89 -3.91 -10.18
C GLN A 175 15.22 -3.61 -8.83
N LEU A 176 13.88 -3.59 -8.82
CA LEU A 176 13.15 -3.24 -7.60
C LEU A 176 13.29 -4.34 -6.53
N THR A 177 13.17 -5.61 -6.90
CA THR A 177 13.34 -6.72 -5.94
C THR A 177 14.74 -6.74 -5.33
N SER A 178 15.79 -6.53 -6.14
CA SER A 178 17.17 -6.41 -5.62
C SER A 178 17.30 -5.24 -4.64
N PHE A 179 16.72 -4.09 -4.98
CA PHE A 179 16.76 -2.92 -4.10
C PHE A 179 16.07 -3.19 -2.75
N TYR A 180 14.86 -3.75 -2.76
CA TYR A 180 14.14 -4.03 -1.51
C TYR A 180 14.81 -5.10 -0.67
N HIS A 181 15.40 -6.12 -1.29
CA HIS A 181 16.18 -7.12 -0.59
C HIS A 181 17.44 -6.51 0.05
N GLU A 182 18.26 -5.79 -0.71
CA GLU A 182 19.55 -5.28 -0.25
C GLU A 182 19.40 -4.11 0.74
N VAL A 183 18.39 -3.26 0.59
CA VAL A 183 18.18 -2.09 1.44
C VAL A 183 17.36 -2.42 2.67
N PHE A 184 16.26 -3.14 2.51
CA PHE A 184 15.29 -3.40 3.57
C PHE A 184 15.35 -4.81 4.14
N GLY A 185 16.08 -5.74 3.50
CA GLY A 185 16.16 -7.12 3.92
C GLY A 185 14.85 -7.89 3.69
N LEU A 186 14.03 -7.44 2.74
CA LEU A 186 12.79 -8.12 2.38
C LEU A 186 13.08 -9.21 1.33
N ASP A 187 12.59 -10.42 1.57
CA ASP A 187 12.86 -11.55 0.71
C ASP A 187 11.88 -11.67 -0.46
N ILE A 188 12.37 -12.22 -1.57
CA ILE A 188 11.53 -12.64 -2.68
C ILE A 188 10.88 -13.97 -2.30
N ILE A 189 9.56 -13.93 -2.03
CA ILE A 189 8.78 -15.10 -1.66
C ILE A 189 8.54 -15.96 -2.90
N ARG A 190 8.25 -15.31 -4.05
CA ARG A 190 7.85 -15.98 -5.29
C ARG A 190 7.89 -15.04 -6.49
N ASN A 191 8.12 -15.61 -7.68
CA ASN A 191 7.98 -14.93 -8.97
C ASN A 191 6.96 -15.68 -9.84
N ALA A 192 6.26 -14.96 -10.71
CA ALA A 192 5.36 -15.53 -11.71
C ALA A 192 5.31 -14.69 -12.98
N ILE A 193 4.90 -15.34 -14.06
CA ILE A 193 4.54 -14.69 -15.31
C ILE A 193 3.02 -14.75 -15.42
N LEU A 194 2.41 -13.61 -15.69
CA LEU A 194 0.99 -13.51 -16.01
C LEU A 194 0.83 -13.45 -17.51
N PRO A 195 0.14 -14.45 -18.11
CA PRO A 195 -0.04 -14.49 -19.55
C PRO A 195 -0.98 -13.39 -20.04
N GLU A 196 -0.87 -13.10 -21.32
CA GLU A 196 -1.84 -12.32 -22.09
C GLU A 196 -3.26 -12.87 -21.91
N GLY A 197 -4.29 -12.03 -22.03
CA GLY A 197 -5.69 -12.41 -21.85
C GLY A 197 -6.15 -12.47 -20.39
N VAL A 198 -5.22 -12.51 -19.43
CA VAL A 198 -5.50 -12.48 -17.99
C VAL A 198 -5.21 -11.11 -17.40
N VAL A 199 -3.95 -10.69 -17.45
CA VAL A 199 -3.52 -9.44 -16.83
C VAL A 199 -4.16 -8.21 -17.49
N ASP A 200 -4.27 -8.24 -18.82
CA ASP A 200 -4.95 -7.20 -19.59
C ASP A 200 -6.44 -7.09 -19.24
N THR A 201 -7.15 -8.22 -19.07
CA THR A 201 -8.54 -8.21 -18.65
C THR A 201 -8.71 -7.71 -17.21
N VAL A 202 -7.98 -8.29 -16.24
CA VAL A 202 -8.12 -7.95 -14.80
C VAL A 202 -7.81 -6.47 -14.52
N LEU A 203 -6.79 -5.93 -15.18
CA LEU A 203 -6.36 -4.54 -14.99
C LEU A 203 -6.93 -3.57 -16.02
N ALA A 204 -7.79 -4.03 -16.94
CA ALA A 204 -8.28 -3.25 -18.08
C ALA A 204 -7.13 -2.57 -18.85
N LEU A 205 -6.17 -3.37 -19.32
CA LEU A 205 -5.01 -2.94 -20.08
C LEU A 205 -5.26 -3.09 -21.59
N PRO A 206 -4.37 -2.55 -22.44
CA PRO A 206 -4.39 -2.87 -23.88
C PRO A 206 -4.28 -4.37 -24.11
N ASP A 207 -5.03 -4.89 -25.07
CA ASP A 207 -5.04 -6.31 -25.45
C ASP A 207 -3.61 -6.81 -25.75
N GLY A 208 -3.32 -8.03 -25.32
CA GLY A 208 -2.00 -8.65 -25.51
C GLY A 208 -0.94 -8.17 -24.53
N THR A 209 -1.33 -7.45 -23.47
CA THR A 209 -0.39 -7.07 -22.41
C THR A 209 -0.05 -8.30 -21.55
N ALA A 210 1.24 -8.62 -21.45
CA ALA A 210 1.78 -9.61 -20.53
C ALA A 210 2.38 -8.94 -19.28
N GLY A 211 2.52 -9.70 -18.19
CA GLY A 211 3.10 -9.20 -16.96
C GLY A 211 4.08 -10.17 -16.30
N ARG A 212 5.11 -9.64 -15.67
CA ARG A 212 5.95 -10.34 -14.67
C ARG A 212 5.64 -9.81 -13.30
N ILE A 213 5.49 -10.70 -12.33
CA ILE A 213 5.25 -10.31 -10.93
C ILE A 213 6.28 -10.97 -10.01
N ALA A 214 6.65 -10.22 -8.96
CA ALA A 214 7.41 -10.72 -7.83
C ALA A 214 6.66 -10.43 -6.53
N PHE A 215 6.54 -11.42 -5.67
CA PHE A 215 6.01 -11.30 -4.32
C PHE A 215 7.16 -11.11 -3.36
N VAL A 216 7.15 -10.03 -2.59
CA VAL A 216 8.22 -9.62 -1.70
C VAL A 216 7.64 -9.32 -0.32
N GLY A 217 8.30 -9.79 0.72
CA GLY A 217 7.85 -9.56 2.09
C GLY A 217 8.49 -10.50 3.09
N ASP A 218 7.85 -10.64 4.24
CA ASP A 218 8.24 -11.59 5.27
C ASP A 218 7.70 -12.98 4.92
N PRO A 219 8.54 -14.02 4.87
CA PRO A 219 8.12 -15.39 4.63
C PRO A 219 7.13 -15.92 5.69
N ASP A 220 7.17 -15.41 6.92
CA ASP A 220 6.28 -15.81 8.01
C ASP A 220 4.83 -15.29 7.85
N ARG A 221 4.59 -14.44 6.87
CA ARG A 221 3.27 -14.01 6.36
C ARG A 221 2.34 -13.30 7.34
N GLU A 222 2.85 -12.78 8.43
CA GLU A 222 2.05 -11.96 9.34
C GLU A 222 1.86 -10.52 8.83
N SER A 223 2.73 -10.07 7.93
CA SER A 223 2.69 -8.73 7.33
C SER A 223 2.13 -8.74 5.91
N LEU A 224 1.81 -7.56 5.42
CA LEU A 224 1.43 -7.30 4.03
C LEU A 224 2.51 -7.79 3.08
N ILE A 225 2.12 -8.41 1.97
CA ILE A 225 3.01 -8.78 0.86
C ILE A 225 3.03 -7.61 -0.13
N LEU A 226 4.21 -7.21 -0.60
CA LEU A 226 4.34 -6.34 -1.76
C LEU A 226 4.35 -7.19 -3.03
N VAL A 227 3.58 -6.78 -4.02
CA VAL A 227 3.58 -7.38 -5.35
C VAL A 227 4.15 -6.35 -6.32
N PHE A 228 5.33 -6.61 -6.85
CA PHE A 228 5.90 -5.80 -7.92
C PHE A 228 5.46 -6.38 -9.25
N MET A 229 4.95 -5.53 -10.14
CA MET A 229 4.45 -5.92 -11.44
C MET A 229 5.11 -5.08 -12.54
N GLU A 230 5.78 -5.77 -13.45
CA GLU A 230 6.29 -5.20 -14.69
C GLU A 230 5.38 -5.64 -15.83
N LEU A 231 4.95 -4.69 -16.64
CA LEU A 231 4.06 -4.91 -17.77
C LEU A 231 4.80 -4.71 -19.10
N SER A 232 4.39 -5.44 -20.13
CA SER A 232 4.95 -5.27 -21.50
C SER A 232 4.64 -3.89 -22.07
N VAL A 233 3.60 -3.22 -21.59
CA VAL A 233 3.29 -1.82 -21.93
C VAL A 233 4.03 -0.85 -21.01
N LYS A 234 4.51 0.28 -21.56
CA LYS A 234 5.24 1.28 -20.77
C LYS A 234 4.30 2.34 -20.21
N GLY A 235 4.42 2.56 -18.89
CA GLY A 235 3.73 3.57 -18.12
C GLY A 235 4.57 4.85 -17.95
N ARG A 236 3.95 5.86 -17.35
CA ARG A 236 4.64 7.05 -16.81
C ARG A 236 4.67 6.95 -15.28
N THR A 237 5.66 7.57 -14.67
CA THR A 237 5.74 7.58 -13.21
C THR A 237 4.68 8.51 -12.58
N LEU A 238 4.04 8.04 -11.52
CA LEU A 238 3.15 8.84 -10.68
C LEU A 238 3.86 9.42 -9.44
N ALA A 239 5.18 9.22 -9.31
CA ALA A 239 5.98 9.71 -8.19
C ALA A 239 5.77 11.21 -7.84
N PRO A 240 5.67 12.14 -8.82
CA PRO A 240 5.42 13.55 -8.50
C PRO A 240 4.06 13.80 -7.83
N MET A 241 3.06 12.96 -8.14
CA MET A 241 1.71 13.05 -7.58
C MET A 241 1.56 12.28 -6.27
N ALA A 242 2.37 11.22 -6.04
CA ALA A 242 2.28 10.34 -4.88
C ALA A 242 2.89 10.99 -3.63
N ARG A 243 2.23 12.03 -3.13
CA ARG A 243 2.58 12.77 -1.91
C ARG A 243 1.39 13.59 -1.41
N PRO A 244 1.26 13.83 -0.10
CA PRO A 244 0.27 14.75 0.43
C PRO A 244 0.41 16.17 -0.17
N PRO A 245 -0.67 16.93 -0.31
CA PRO A 245 -2.04 16.58 0.06
C PRO A 245 -2.82 15.88 -1.08
N ASN A 246 -2.12 15.32 -2.10
CA ASN A 246 -2.80 14.58 -3.17
C ASN A 246 -3.40 13.28 -2.61
N ARG A 247 -4.63 13.00 -3.03
CA ARG A 247 -5.47 11.95 -2.49
C ARG A 247 -5.27 10.63 -3.22
N GLY A 248 -5.39 9.55 -2.48
CA GLY A 248 -5.21 8.17 -2.95
C GLY A 248 -4.08 7.46 -2.21
N LEU A 249 -3.74 6.28 -2.70
CA LEU A 249 -2.68 5.44 -2.16
C LEU A 249 -1.31 6.04 -2.49
N PHE A 250 -0.49 6.38 -1.48
CA PHE A 250 0.72 7.17 -1.73
C PHE A 250 2.00 6.71 -1.03
N MET A 251 1.92 5.98 0.09
CA MET A 251 3.09 5.70 0.91
C MET A 251 3.00 4.32 1.56
N LEU A 252 4.16 3.70 1.75
CA LEU A 252 4.36 2.54 2.62
C LEU A 252 5.19 2.96 3.81
N THR A 253 4.89 2.43 5.01
CA THR A 253 5.75 2.59 6.19
C THR A 253 6.43 1.27 6.49
N LEU A 254 7.76 1.29 6.58
CA LEU A 254 8.59 0.17 6.98
C LEU A 254 9.22 0.46 8.36
N GLU A 255 9.09 -0.49 9.26
CA GLU A 255 9.80 -0.46 10.53
C GLU A 255 11.15 -1.19 10.41
N THR A 256 12.21 -0.59 10.91
CA THR A 256 13.57 -1.14 10.90
C THR A 256 14.20 -1.06 12.29
N ASN A 257 15.18 -1.92 12.55
CA ASN A 257 15.95 -1.89 13.80
C ASN A 257 17.16 -0.95 13.73
N ASN A 258 17.50 -0.43 12.54
CA ASN A 258 18.61 0.51 12.35
C ASN A 258 18.35 1.38 11.10
N LEU A 259 17.78 2.55 11.32
CA LEU A 259 17.43 3.47 10.25
C LEU A 259 18.68 4.04 9.57
N ILE A 260 19.71 4.37 10.34
CA ILE A 260 20.94 4.95 9.78
C ILE A 260 21.64 3.98 8.83
N ASP A 261 21.74 2.71 9.20
CA ASP A 261 22.29 1.67 8.34
C ASP A 261 21.41 1.44 7.09
N THR A 262 20.09 1.45 7.25
CA THR A 262 19.16 1.34 6.12
C THR A 262 19.31 2.52 5.14
N LEU A 263 19.47 3.75 5.63
CA LEU A 263 19.74 4.93 4.80
C LEU A 263 21.11 4.83 4.10
N ALA A 264 22.14 4.33 4.79
CA ALA A 264 23.48 4.14 4.20
C ALA A 264 23.43 3.11 3.04
N ARG A 265 22.68 2.00 3.20
CA ARG A 265 22.47 1.02 2.12
C ARG A 265 21.70 1.65 0.94
N ALA A 266 20.64 2.42 1.19
CA ALA A 266 19.91 3.13 0.14
C ALA A 266 20.83 4.10 -0.61
N GLN A 267 21.67 4.85 0.12
CA GLN A 267 22.62 5.79 -0.47
C GLN A 267 23.68 5.08 -1.33
N SER A 268 24.14 3.90 -0.96
CA SER A 268 25.07 3.10 -1.78
C SER A 268 24.47 2.65 -3.12
N LYS A 269 23.11 2.64 -3.21
CA LYS A 269 22.33 2.40 -4.44
C LYS A 269 21.93 3.68 -5.16
N GLY A 270 22.45 4.85 -4.75
CA GLY A 270 22.16 6.14 -5.36
C GLY A 270 20.85 6.79 -4.89
N ILE A 271 20.16 6.23 -3.90
CA ILE A 271 18.92 6.75 -3.35
C ILE A 271 19.21 7.52 -2.07
N ARG A 272 18.82 8.79 -2.02
CA ARG A 272 18.96 9.66 -0.85
C ARG A 272 17.60 9.88 -0.17
N ALA A 273 17.63 10.15 1.12
CA ALA A 273 16.44 10.57 1.86
C ALA A 273 15.86 11.85 1.27
N GLU A 274 14.54 11.88 1.02
CA GLU A 274 13.82 13.10 0.68
C GLU A 274 13.68 14.01 1.90
N THR A 275 13.43 13.41 3.08
CA THR A 275 13.38 14.10 4.37
C THR A 275 13.99 13.25 5.47
N GLY A 276 14.47 13.90 6.54
CA GLY A 276 15.07 13.22 7.68
C GLY A 276 16.56 12.89 7.51
N PRO A 277 17.14 12.07 8.41
CA PRO A 277 16.45 11.47 9.56
C PRO A 277 16.06 12.51 10.64
N PHE A 278 14.87 12.35 11.20
CA PHE A 278 14.38 13.19 12.28
C PHE A 278 14.07 12.33 13.50
N PHE A 279 14.54 12.76 14.67
CA PHE A 279 13.98 12.30 15.92
C PHE A 279 12.68 13.05 16.16
N ILE A 280 11.58 12.33 16.28
CA ILE A 280 10.27 12.90 16.55
C ILE A 280 9.53 12.09 17.62
N SER A 281 8.74 12.81 18.42
CA SER A 281 7.71 12.21 19.25
C SER A 281 6.38 12.37 18.53
N SER A 282 6.17 11.48 17.58
CA SER A 282 4.99 11.49 16.71
C SER A 282 3.80 10.89 17.44
N ARG A 283 2.63 11.50 17.27
CA ARG A 283 1.39 10.85 17.70
C ARG A 283 1.05 9.63 16.84
N ARG A 284 1.57 9.56 15.61
CA ARG A 284 1.38 8.43 14.68
C ARG A 284 2.18 7.19 15.08
N HIS A 285 3.43 7.37 15.51
CA HIS A 285 4.37 6.26 15.70
C HIS A 285 4.97 6.19 17.13
N GLY A 286 4.66 7.15 18.00
CA GLY A 286 5.37 7.32 19.28
C GLY A 286 6.74 7.97 19.09
N ARG A 287 7.70 7.61 19.93
CA ARG A 287 9.08 8.12 19.85
C ARG A 287 9.85 7.31 18.80
N VAL A 288 10.21 7.97 17.70
CA VAL A 288 10.88 7.31 16.57
C VAL A 288 11.96 8.19 15.96
N LEU A 289 12.94 7.53 15.37
CA LEU A 289 13.75 8.11 14.33
C LEU A 289 13.06 7.81 12.99
N LEU A 290 12.87 8.81 12.12
CA LEU A 290 12.05 8.70 10.93
C LEU A 290 12.72 9.39 9.73
N ALA A 291 12.63 8.78 8.56
CA ALA A 291 13.04 9.37 7.28
C ALA A 291 12.12 8.93 6.15
N HIS A 292 12.05 9.74 5.09
CA HIS A 292 11.37 9.37 3.85
C HIS A 292 12.37 9.11 2.73
N LEU A 293 12.14 8.04 1.99
CA LEU A 293 12.85 7.69 0.76
C LEU A 293 11.88 7.60 -0.41
N ARG A 294 12.31 8.08 -1.59
CA ARG A 294 11.65 7.76 -2.86
C ARG A 294 12.41 6.62 -3.51
N CYS A 295 11.83 5.42 -3.43
CA CYS A 295 12.44 4.21 -3.97
C CYS A 295 12.34 4.14 -5.49
N PRO A 296 13.14 3.29 -6.17
CA PRO A 296 12.91 2.95 -7.56
C PRO A 296 11.46 2.51 -7.76
N GLY A 297 10.88 2.82 -8.94
CA GLY A 297 9.43 2.66 -9.16
C GLY A 297 8.57 3.81 -8.61
N GLY A 298 9.20 4.82 -7.98
CA GLY A 298 8.53 6.07 -7.57
C GLY A 298 7.71 5.99 -6.27
N VAL A 299 7.83 4.89 -5.52
CA VAL A 299 7.10 4.70 -4.26
C VAL A 299 7.75 5.51 -3.14
N LEU A 300 6.94 6.27 -2.41
CA LEU A 300 7.37 6.93 -1.18
C LEU A 300 7.37 5.91 -0.03
N ILE A 301 8.51 5.77 0.63
CA ILE A 301 8.68 4.91 1.81
C ILE A 301 8.97 5.79 3.01
N GLU A 302 8.15 5.66 4.04
CA GLU A 302 8.45 6.15 5.39
C GLU A 302 9.17 5.02 6.14
N ILE A 303 10.38 5.29 6.62
CA ILE A 303 11.15 4.34 7.43
C ILE A 303 11.14 4.82 8.86
N VAL A 304 10.76 3.95 9.78
CA VAL A 304 10.70 4.25 11.21
C VAL A 304 11.56 3.28 12.00
N GLU A 305 12.30 3.81 12.96
CA GLU A 305 13.00 3.05 13.99
C GLU A 305 12.44 3.47 15.34
N ARG A 306 11.88 2.52 16.12
CA ARG A 306 11.39 2.81 17.47
C ARG A 306 12.54 3.08 18.40
N VAL A 307 12.42 4.16 19.16
CA VAL A 307 13.41 4.52 20.20
C VAL A 307 12.84 4.15 21.54
N GLU A 308 13.35 3.06 22.13
CA GLU A 308 12.99 2.64 23.47
C GLU A 308 13.51 3.66 24.50
N ASP A 309 12.71 3.95 25.51
CA ASP A 309 13.16 4.70 26.67
C ASP A 309 14.16 3.84 27.47
N ARG A 310 15.43 4.13 27.34
CA ARG A 310 16.50 3.49 28.15
C ARG A 310 16.42 3.88 29.64
N HIS A 311 15.25 4.20 30.15
CA HIS A 311 15.08 4.57 31.57
C HIS A 311 13.87 3.87 32.17
N THR A 312 14.10 2.66 32.70
CA THR A 312 13.48 2.18 33.94
C THR A 312 14.16 0.87 34.35
N ASN A 313 15.42 0.97 34.79
CA ASN A 313 16.01 0.02 35.74
C ASN A 313 17.20 0.75 36.41
N GLN A 314 16.89 1.58 37.39
CA GLN A 314 17.76 1.88 38.53
C GLN A 314 16.92 1.82 39.79
#